data_5af78831616304c04b25d13957035a23
#
_entry.id   5af78831616304c04b25d13957035a23
#
_cell.length_a   1.000
_cell.length_b   1.000
_cell.length_c   1.000
_cell.angle_alpha   90.00
_cell.angle_beta   90.00
_cell.angle_gamma   90.00
#
_symmetry.space_group_name_H-M   'P 1'
#
loop_
_entity.id
_entity.type
_entity.pdbx_description
1 polymer ?
#
loop_
_entity_poly.entity_id
_entity_poly.type
_entity_poly.pdbx_seq_one_letter_code
_entity_poly.pdbx_strand_id
1 'polypeptide(L)'
;RRCAVWAARTSIRPRGPDAYAGAVNQRIYDTQTQALGDFTPMVPGEVSMYVCGPTVQSAPHAGHLRSALVYDQFRSWFEASGLRVTLVRNVTDIDDKTLAGATAGEPWWALAYRVEREFNAAYAALGIRSPTYEPRATGSIPEMQELIALLIERGHAYPAPDGSGDV
;
A
#
# COMPACT_ATOMS: atom_id res chain seq x y z
N ARG A 1 -25.73 4.52 36.82
CA ARG A 1 -24.86 3.32 36.76
C ARG A 1 -23.72 3.65 35.81
N ARG A 2 -22.53 3.87 36.37
CA ARG A 2 -21.31 4.22 35.59
C ARG A 2 -20.71 2.92 35.08
N CYS A 3 -20.59 2.77 33.73
CA CYS A 3 -19.77 1.72 33.14
C CYS A 3 -18.29 2.07 33.37
N ALA A 4 -17.61 1.23 34.13
CA ALA A 4 -16.16 1.31 34.30
C ALA A 4 -15.48 0.77 33.02
N VAL A 5 -14.81 1.64 32.25
CA VAL A 5 -13.96 1.25 31.15
C VAL A 5 -12.67 0.69 31.75
N TRP A 6 -12.46 -0.58 31.59
CA TRP A 6 -11.25 -1.30 31.98
C TRP A 6 -10.13 -0.96 30.97
N ALA A 7 -9.29 0.03 31.30
CA ALA A 7 -8.08 0.31 30.57
C ALA A 7 -6.96 -0.61 31.09
N ALA A 8 -6.83 -1.79 30.53
CA ALA A 8 -5.65 -2.62 30.73
C ALA A 8 -4.46 -1.95 30.00
N ARG A 9 -3.67 -1.16 30.72
CA ARG A 9 -2.35 -0.72 30.29
C ARG A 9 -1.41 -1.92 30.34
N THR A 10 -1.34 -2.72 29.31
CA THR A 10 -0.19 -3.60 29.06
C THR A 10 0.97 -2.73 28.60
N SER A 11 1.82 -2.32 29.54
CA SER A 11 3.11 -1.74 29.24
C SER A 11 3.99 -2.85 28.66
N ILE A 12 3.92 -3.09 27.36
CA ILE A 12 4.93 -3.86 26.64
C ILE A 12 6.17 -2.96 26.65
N ARG A 13 7.12 -3.26 27.57
CA ARG A 13 8.44 -2.63 27.53
C ARG A 13 9.08 -3.03 26.19
N PRO A 14 9.56 -2.09 25.38
CA PRO A 14 10.34 -2.43 24.22
C PRO A 14 11.56 -3.23 24.72
N ARG A 15 11.69 -4.47 24.31
CA ARG A 15 12.91 -5.26 24.55
C ARG A 15 14.00 -4.62 23.72
N GLY A 16 15.19 -4.43 24.33
CA GLY A 16 16.34 -3.85 23.64
C GLY A 16 16.73 -4.63 22.37
N PRO A 17 17.53 -4.01 21.49
CA PRO A 17 17.87 -4.59 20.18
C PRO A 17 18.50 -5.99 20.23
N ASP A 18 19.06 -6.41 21.35
CA ASP A 18 19.69 -7.72 21.51
C ASP A 18 18.71 -8.87 21.82
N ALA A 19 17.44 -8.58 22.06
CA ALA A 19 16.46 -9.60 22.45
C ALA A 19 15.99 -10.49 21.29
N TYR A 20 16.30 -10.17 20.05
CA TYR A 20 15.92 -10.88 18.84
C TYR A 20 17.10 -11.25 17.94
N ALA A 21 18.32 -11.32 18.48
CA ALA A 21 19.51 -11.77 17.76
C ALA A 21 19.50 -13.25 17.34
N GLY A 22 18.43 -13.99 17.62
CA GLY A 22 18.13 -15.26 16.98
C GLY A 22 17.40 -14.96 15.67
N ALA A 23 18.07 -15.13 14.53
CA ALA A 23 17.47 -15.01 13.20
C ALA A 23 16.18 -15.84 13.14
N VAL A 24 15.02 -15.19 13.27
CA VAL A 24 13.76 -15.84 12.93
C VAL A 24 13.80 -16.03 11.42
N ASN A 25 14.02 -17.27 11.01
CA ASN A 25 14.10 -17.63 9.60
C ASN A 25 12.71 -17.43 9.00
N GLN A 26 12.50 -16.27 8.36
CA GLN A 26 11.23 -15.92 7.76
C GLN A 26 11.16 -16.55 6.38
N ARG A 27 10.08 -17.26 6.11
CA ARG A 27 9.84 -17.86 4.81
C ARG A 27 8.62 -17.24 4.17
N ILE A 28 8.78 -16.81 2.92
CA ILE A 28 7.73 -16.16 2.14
C ILE A 28 7.52 -16.94 0.85
N TYR A 29 6.27 -17.11 0.45
CA TYR A 29 5.95 -17.68 -0.85
C TYR A 29 6.25 -16.66 -1.95
N ASP A 30 7.12 -17.05 -2.86
CA ASP A 30 7.46 -16.25 -4.05
C ASP A 30 6.72 -16.81 -5.26
N THR A 31 5.91 -15.96 -5.91
CA THR A 31 5.14 -16.32 -7.09
C THR A 31 5.99 -16.57 -8.32
N GLN A 32 7.19 -15.99 -8.40
CA GLN A 32 8.12 -16.21 -9.51
C GLN A 32 8.71 -17.63 -9.46
N THR A 33 9.14 -18.06 -8.29
CA THR A 33 9.71 -19.40 -8.07
C THR A 33 8.64 -20.45 -7.76
N GLN A 34 7.41 -20.02 -7.47
CA GLN A 34 6.28 -20.86 -7.03
C GLN A 34 6.61 -21.71 -5.80
N ALA A 35 7.46 -21.20 -4.93
CA ALA A 35 7.95 -21.94 -3.75
C ALA A 35 8.02 -21.02 -2.52
N LEU A 36 8.02 -21.65 -1.34
CA LEU A 36 8.41 -21.00 -0.10
C LEU A 36 9.93 -20.91 -0.04
N GLY A 37 10.47 -19.69 0.01
CA GLY A 37 11.88 -19.40 0.16
C GLY A 37 12.18 -18.67 1.45
N ASP A 38 13.41 -18.76 1.92
CA ASP A 38 13.90 -17.97 3.04
C ASP A 38 13.98 -16.49 2.61
N PHE A 39 13.38 -15.62 3.42
CA PHE A 39 13.41 -14.19 3.14
C PHE A 39 14.76 -13.58 3.55
N THR A 40 15.43 -12.96 2.60
CA THR A 40 16.66 -12.22 2.84
C THR A 40 16.45 -10.77 2.43
N PRO A 41 16.56 -9.79 3.35
CA PRO A 41 16.47 -8.37 3.00
C PRO A 41 17.55 -7.98 1.99
N MET A 42 17.22 -7.13 1.03
CA MET A 42 18.20 -6.55 0.08
C MET A 42 19.24 -5.68 0.79
N VAL A 43 18.83 -5.00 1.84
CA VAL A 43 19.71 -4.22 2.71
C VAL A 43 19.64 -4.84 4.11
N PRO A 44 20.78 -5.25 4.71
CA PRO A 44 20.77 -5.84 6.03
C PRO A 44 20.07 -4.96 7.07
N GLY A 45 19.11 -5.54 7.80
CA GLY A 45 18.35 -4.84 8.82
C GLY A 45 17.17 -3.99 8.30
N GLU A 46 16.93 -3.93 6.98
CA GLU A 46 15.88 -3.09 6.39
C GLU A 46 14.99 -3.88 5.44
N VAL A 47 13.70 -3.63 5.50
CA VAL A 47 12.70 -4.19 4.58
C VAL A 47 11.95 -3.05 3.90
N SER A 48 11.98 -3.03 2.57
CA SER A 48 11.16 -2.15 1.76
C SER A 48 10.02 -2.95 1.14
N MET A 49 8.79 -2.50 1.37
CA MET A 49 7.59 -3.12 0.85
C MET A 49 6.82 -2.12 0.00
N TYR A 50 6.45 -2.52 -1.22
CA TYR A 50 5.50 -1.78 -2.04
C TYR A 50 4.21 -2.58 -2.17
N VAL A 51 3.09 -1.94 -1.87
CA VAL A 51 1.76 -2.55 -1.89
C VAL A 51 0.86 -1.74 -2.80
N CYS A 52 0.19 -2.41 -3.74
CA CYS A 52 -0.84 -1.75 -4.53
C CYS A 52 -1.96 -1.24 -3.61
N GLY A 53 -2.19 0.06 -3.66
CA GLY A 53 -3.28 0.70 -2.97
C GLY A 53 -4.60 0.64 -3.75
N PRO A 54 -5.67 1.16 -3.18
CA PRO A 54 -6.99 1.15 -3.83
C PRO A 54 -7.07 2.15 -4.97
N THR A 55 -7.91 1.83 -5.96
CA THR A 55 -8.52 2.84 -6.83
C THR A 55 -9.69 3.47 -6.08
N VAL A 56 -9.61 4.78 -5.85
CA VAL A 56 -10.58 5.50 -5.00
C VAL A 56 -11.81 5.94 -5.78
N GLN A 57 -12.51 4.96 -6.36
CA GLN A 57 -13.70 5.14 -7.19
C GLN A 57 -15.02 4.88 -6.45
N SER A 58 -14.98 4.07 -5.41
CA SER A 58 -16.15 3.64 -4.62
C SER A 58 -15.75 3.31 -3.18
N ALA A 59 -16.71 3.27 -2.29
CA ALA A 59 -16.50 2.95 -0.88
C ALA A 59 -15.70 1.66 -0.67
N PRO A 60 -14.88 1.58 0.39
CA PRO A 60 -14.13 0.38 0.71
C PRO A 60 -15.05 -0.80 1.05
N HIS A 61 -14.62 -1.99 0.69
CA HIS A 61 -15.25 -3.24 1.11
C HIS A 61 -14.23 -4.17 1.80
N ALA A 62 -14.71 -5.26 2.40
CA ALA A 62 -13.89 -6.18 3.19
C ALA A 62 -12.63 -6.69 2.46
N GLY A 63 -12.69 -6.87 1.13
CA GLY A 63 -11.53 -7.28 0.33
C GLY A 63 -10.39 -6.26 0.35
N HIS A 64 -10.70 -4.97 0.22
CA HIS A 64 -9.73 -3.89 0.31
C HIS A 64 -9.09 -3.83 1.69
N LEU A 65 -9.92 -3.90 2.73
CA LEU A 65 -9.48 -3.82 4.12
C LEU A 65 -8.62 -5.02 4.52
N ARG A 66 -9.00 -6.23 4.04
CA ARG A 66 -8.20 -7.45 4.25
C ARG A 66 -6.80 -7.31 3.65
N SER A 67 -6.69 -6.80 2.42
CA SER A 67 -5.39 -6.60 1.79
C SER A 67 -4.50 -5.68 2.64
N ALA A 68 -4.99 -4.51 3.02
CA ALA A 68 -4.24 -3.57 3.85
C ALA A 68 -3.85 -4.16 5.21
N LEU A 69 -4.74 -4.92 5.86
CA LEU A 69 -4.49 -5.57 7.14
C LEU A 69 -3.37 -6.62 7.04
N VAL A 70 -3.38 -7.44 5.98
CA VAL A 70 -2.35 -8.46 5.78
C VAL A 70 -0.96 -7.83 5.67
N TYR A 71 -0.81 -6.75 4.91
CA TYR A 71 0.48 -6.07 4.77
C TYR A 71 0.90 -5.31 6.03
N ASP A 72 -0.03 -4.80 6.83
CA ASP A 72 0.30 -4.25 8.15
C ASP A 72 0.72 -5.34 9.15
N GLN A 73 0.18 -6.56 9.02
CA GLN A 73 0.67 -7.73 9.78
C GLN A 73 2.10 -8.11 9.36
N PHE A 74 2.43 -8.14 8.07
CA PHE A 74 3.80 -8.34 7.59
C PHE A 74 4.74 -7.29 8.16
N ARG A 75 4.36 -6.02 8.10
CA ARG A 75 5.14 -4.92 8.69
C ARG A 75 5.38 -5.16 10.17
N SER A 76 4.32 -5.48 10.92
CA SER A 76 4.41 -5.73 12.37
C SER A 76 5.33 -6.89 12.68
N TRP A 77 5.28 -7.96 11.87
CA TRP A 77 6.12 -9.12 12.04
C TRP A 77 7.60 -8.82 11.77
N PHE A 78 7.90 -8.12 10.69
CA PHE A 78 9.26 -7.70 10.39
C PHE A 78 9.84 -6.78 11.46
N GLU A 79 9.06 -5.80 11.93
CA GLU A 79 9.46 -4.91 13.02
C GLU A 79 9.70 -5.67 14.34
N ALA A 80 8.83 -6.62 14.67
CA ALA A 80 9.00 -7.49 15.84
C ALA A 80 10.23 -8.40 15.73
N SER A 81 10.67 -8.69 14.51
CA SER A 81 11.90 -9.45 14.21
C SER A 81 13.15 -8.55 14.19
N GLY A 82 13.03 -7.27 14.58
CA GLY A 82 14.16 -6.34 14.68
C GLY A 82 14.53 -5.65 13.37
N LEU A 83 13.70 -5.76 12.32
CA LEU A 83 13.94 -5.12 11.03
C LEU A 83 13.27 -3.74 10.97
N ARG A 84 13.90 -2.79 10.32
CA ARG A 84 13.31 -1.49 10.00
C ARG A 84 12.47 -1.63 8.73
N VAL A 85 11.20 -1.26 8.77
CA VAL A 85 10.28 -1.43 7.65
C VAL A 85 9.89 -0.09 7.04
N THR A 86 10.07 0.03 5.74
CA THR A 86 9.49 1.08 4.90
C THR A 86 8.36 0.48 4.09
N LEU A 87 7.13 0.89 4.36
CA LEU A 87 5.94 0.47 3.63
C LEU A 87 5.45 1.60 2.76
N VAL A 88 5.38 1.37 1.46
CA VAL A 88 4.78 2.29 0.48
C VAL A 88 3.50 1.67 -0.04
N ARG A 89 2.43 2.45 -0.06
CA ARG A 89 1.13 2.08 -0.65
C ARG A 89 0.64 3.25 -1.47
N ASN A 90 0.45 3.05 -2.77
CA ASN A 90 -0.07 4.12 -3.63
C ASN A 90 -1.57 4.33 -3.45
N VAL A 91 -2.05 5.50 -3.87
CA VAL A 91 -3.46 5.80 -4.06
C VAL A 91 -3.67 6.04 -5.55
N THR A 92 -4.51 5.24 -6.18
CA THR A 92 -4.93 5.45 -7.57
C THR A 92 -6.12 6.40 -7.57
N ASP A 93 -5.81 7.69 -7.54
CA ASP A 93 -6.77 8.78 -7.48
C ASP A 93 -7.22 9.27 -8.87
N ILE A 94 -6.60 8.78 -9.93
CA ILE A 94 -7.03 8.95 -11.33
C ILE A 94 -6.99 7.59 -12.05
N ASP A 95 -8.07 7.24 -12.72
CA ASP A 95 -8.28 5.97 -13.41
C ASP A 95 -9.58 6.11 -14.21
N ASP A 96 -9.77 5.33 -15.27
CA ASP A 96 -10.98 5.37 -16.11
C ASP A 96 -12.27 5.27 -15.30
N LYS A 97 -12.26 4.44 -14.26
CA LYS A 97 -13.43 4.25 -13.39
C LYS A 97 -13.69 5.48 -12.52
N THR A 98 -12.64 6.16 -12.07
CA THR A 98 -12.78 7.42 -11.32
C THR A 98 -13.31 8.51 -12.23
N LEU A 99 -12.81 8.58 -13.46
CA LEU A 99 -13.29 9.53 -14.48
C LEU A 99 -14.74 9.26 -14.85
N ALA A 100 -15.10 7.99 -15.09
CA ALA A 100 -16.47 7.59 -15.41
C ALA A 100 -17.46 7.78 -14.26
N GLY A 101 -16.97 7.76 -13.01
CA GLY A 101 -17.78 8.03 -11.82
C GLY A 101 -18.13 9.47 -11.58
N ALA A 102 -17.53 10.42 -12.34
CA ALA A 102 -17.81 11.83 -12.22
C ALA A 102 -19.25 12.18 -12.63
N THR A 103 -19.86 13.10 -11.89
CA THR A 103 -21.19 13.63 -12.18
C THR A 103 -21.15 15.16 -12.27
N ALA A 104 -22.23 15.78 -12.75
CA ALA A 104 -22.33 17.24 -12.81
C ALA A 104 -22.18 17.93 -11.44
N GLY A 105 -22.52 17.22 -10.36
CA GLY A 105 -22.40 17.72 -8.98
C GLY A 105 -21.15 17.28 -8.23
N GLU A 106 -20.41 16.27 -8.75
CA GLU A 106 -19.21 15.75 -8.13
C GLU A 106 -18.17 15.42 -9.22
N PRO A 107 -17.19 16.31 -9.47
CA PRO A 107 -16.14 16.04 -10.42
C PRO A 107 -15.23 14.89 -9.92
N TRP A 108 -14.54 14.22 -10.83
CA TRP A 108 -13.73 13.02 -10.54
C TRP A 108 -12.73 13.19 -9.38
N TRP A 109 -12.09 14.34 -9.30
CA TRP A 109 -11.13 14.62 -8.23
C TRP A 109 -11.80 14.79 -6.86
N ALA A 110 -13.05 15.33 -6.82
CA ALA A 110 -13.82 15.42 -5.58
C ALA A 110 -14.31 14.03 -5.13
N LEU A 111 -14.78 13.20 -6.08
CA LEU A 111 -15.10 11.79 -5.84
C LEU A 111 -13.90 11.05 -5.27
N ALA A 112 -12.74 11.13 -5.93
CA ALA A 112 -11.52 10.47 -5.49
C ALA A 112 -11.13 10.89 -4.07
N TYR A 113 -11.12 12.18 -3.78
CA TYR A 113 -10.80 12.73 -2.47
C TYR A 113 -11.77 12.27 -1.37
N ARG A 114 -13.08 12.26 -1.64
CA ARG A 114 -14.09 11.77 -0.69
C ARG A 114 -13.88 10.28 -0.39
N VAL A 115 -13.74 9.48 -1.42
CA VAL A 115 -13.55 8.02 -1.28
C VAL A 115 -12.24 7.68 -0.58
N GLU A 116 -11.15 8.40 -0.87
CA GLU A 116 -9.87 8.23 -0.14
C GLU A 116 -10.07 8.43 1.37
N ARG A 117 -10.84 9.44 1.78
CA ARG A 117 -11.16 9.67 3.19
C ARG A 117 -11.96 8.53 3.81
N GLU A 118 -12.89 7.93 3.07
CA GLU A 118 -13.65 6.75 3.51
C GLU A 118 -12.72 5.56 3.72
N PHE A 119 -11.76 5.32 2.81
CA PHE A 119 -10.73 4.30 2.99
C PHE A 119 -9.90 4.54 4.25
N ASN A 120 -9.41 5.76 4.44
CA ASN A 120 -8.59 6.09 5.60
C ASN A 120 -9.36 5.93 6.91
N ALA A 121 -10.63 6.31 6.96
CA ALA A 121 -11.50 6.09 8.12
C ALA A 121 -11.71 4.59 8.40
N ALA A 122 -11.91 3.78 7.36
CA ALA A 122 -12.08 2.34 7.50
C ALA A 122 -10.78 1.64 7.97
N TYR A 123 -9.62 2.06 7.46
CA TYR A 123 -8.32 1.57 7.94
C TYR A 123 -8.10 1.92 9.41
N ALA A 124 -8.37 3.15 9.79
CA ALA A 124 -8.25 3.60 11.18
C ALA A 124 -9.18 2.82 12.13
N ALA A 125 -10.43 2.55 11.70
CA ALA A 125 -11.39 1.78 12.48
C ALA A 125 -10.93 0.33 12.75
N LEU A 126 -10.12 -0.25 11.87
CA LEU A 126 -9.51 -1.57 12.03
C LEU A 126 -8.13 -1.53 12.72
N GLY A 127 -7.63 -0.35 13.09
CA GLY A 127 -6.30 -0.19 13.68
C GLY A 127 -5.16 -0.44 12.70
N ILE A 128 -5.43 -0.42 11.38
CA ILE A 128 -4.40 -0.53 10.34
C ILE A 128 -3.60 0.76 10.33
N ARG A 129 -2.28 0.64 10.46
CA ARG A 129 -1.37 1.78 10.51
C ARG A 129 -1.20 2.40 9.12
N SER A 130 -1.03 3.72 9.06
CA SER A 130 -0.68 4.41 7.82
C SER A 130 0.66 3.88 7.27
N PRO A 131 0.83 3.79 5.95
CA PRO A 131 2.11 3.46 5.34
C PRO A 131 3.16 4.55 5.62
N THR A 132 4.43 4.26 5.36
CA THR A 132 5.52 5.25 5.47
C THR A 132 5.35 6.34 4.42
N TYR A 133 4.96 5.94 3.20
CA TYR A 133 4.65 6.84 2.09
C TYR A 133 3.38 6.38 1.39
N GLU A 134 2.58 7.36 0.95
CA GLU A 134 1.32 7.11 0.25
C GLU A 134 1.23 8.02 -0.98
N PRO A 135 2.02 7.71 -2.04
CA PRO A 135 2.02 8.51 -3.27
C PRO A 135 0.72 8.37 -4.03
N ARG A 136 0.25 9.48 -4.61
CA ARG A 136 -0.92 9.51 -5.49
C ARG A 136 -0.50 9.40 -6.95
N ALA A 137 -1.33 8.74 -7.77
CA ALA A 137 -1.11 8.62 -9.20
C ALA A 137 -1.04 10.00 -9.88
N THR A 138 -1.95 10.92 -9.51
CA THR A 138 -1.93 12.30 -10.06
C THR A 138 -0.63 13.04 -9.80
N GLY A 139 0.03 12.77 -8.67
CA GLY A 139 1.31 13.38 -8.31
C GLY A 139 2.51 12.84 -9.07
N SER A 140 2.35 11.76 -9.84
CA SER A 140 3.43 11.07 -10.57
C SER A 140 3.20 11.05 -12.08
N ILE A 141 2.27 11.84 -12.61
CA ILE A 141 1.96 11.88 -14.06
C ILE A 141 3.19 12.26 -14.91
N PRO A 142 3.99 13.29 -14.56
CA PRO A 142 5.17 13.62 -15.34
C PRO A 142 6.17 12.46 -15.43
N GLU A 143 6.48 11.81 -14.32
CA GLU A 143 7.41 10.68 -14.26
C GLU A 143 6.87 9.46 -15.02
N MET A 144 5.55 9.24 -14.99
CA MET A 144 4.92 8.20 -15.82
C MET A 144 5.08 8.50 -17.31
N GLN A 145 4.89 9.74 -17.74
CA GLN A 145 5.08 10.15 -19.13
C GLN A 145 6.53 9.99 -19.58
N GLU A 146 7.49 10.37 -18.74
CA GLU A 146 8.92 10.17 -19.03
C GLU A 146 9.24 8.67 -19.16
N LEU A 147 8.73 7.82 -18.28
CA LEU A 147 8.93 6.38 -18.37
C LEU A 147 8.31 5.80 -19.64
N ILE A 148 7.08 6.20 -19.99
CA ILE A 148 6.40 5.76 -21.21
C ILE A 148 7.23 6.16 -22.45
N ALA A 149 7.70 7.40 -22.53
CA ALA A 149 8.54 7.86 -23.64
C ALA A 149 9.82 7.01 -23.78
N LEU A 150 10.47 6.71 -22.65
CA LEU A 150 11.67 5.86 -22.63
C LEU A 150 11.37 4.42 -23.09
N LEU A 151 10.22 3.86 -22.68
CA LEU A 151 9.80 2.53 -23.11
C LEU A 151 9.53 2.47 -24.62
N ILE A 152 8.90 3.50 -25.18
CA ILE A 152 8.68 3.62 -26.63
C ILE A 152 10.03 3.72 -27.36
N GLU A 153 10.93 4.59 -26.89
CA GLU A 153 12.27 4.75 -27.47
C GLU A 153 13.05 3.43 -27.51
N ARG A 154 12.91 2.62 -26.46
CA ARG A 154 13.58 1.32 -26.35
C ARG A 154 12.84 0.16 -27.05
N GLY A 155 11.70 0.41 -27.67
CA GLY A 155 10.90 -0.60 -28.36
C GLY A 155 10.14 -1.57 -27.44
N HIS A 156 9.92 -1.19 -26.19
CA HIS A 156 9.17 -1.98 -25.19
C HIS A 156 7.71 -1.56 -25.07
N ALA A 157 7.33 -0.44 -25.69
CA ALA A 157 5.95 0.04 -25.75
C ALA A 157 5.69 0.66 -27.12
N TYR A 158 4.45 0.79 -27.51
CA TYR A 158 4.02 1.41 -28.77
C TYR A 158 2.68 2.11 -28.57
N PRO A 159 2.41 3.24 -29.28
CA PRO A 159 1.09 3.86 -29.28
C PRO A 159 0.04 2.93 -29.85
N ALA A 160 -1.14 2.91 -29.28
CA ALA A 160 -2.27 2.12 -29.75
C ALA A 160 -2.64 2.54 -31.20
N PRO A 161 -2.87 1.57 -32.12
CA PRO A 161 -3.11 1.87 -33.52
C PRO A 161 -4.50 2.46 -33.80
N ASP A 162 -5.37 2.51 -32.81
CA ASP A 162 -6.75 3.02 -32.90
C ASP A 162 -6.87 4.55 -32.81
N GLY A 163 -5.74 5.24 -32.58
CA GLY A 163 -5.70 6.70 -32.45
C GLY A 163 -6.20 7.23 -31.11
N SER A 164 -6.41 6.39 -30.09
CA SER A 164 -6.81 6.80 -28.74
C SER A 164 -5.74 7.65 -28.05
N GLY A 165 -4.48 7.47 -28.40
CA GLY A 165 -3.33 8.03 -27.71
C GLY A 165 -2.81 7.15 -26.58
N ASP A 166 -3.41 6.00 -26.37
CA ASP A 166 -2.95 5.00 -25.41
C ASP A 166 -1.62 4.38 -25.82
N VAL A 167 -0.85 3.85 -24.86
CA VAL A 167 0.43 3.22 -25.05
C VAL A 167 0.45 1.84 -24.42
#